data_b20435bba32bb6df25759833607675c9
#
_entry.id   b20435bba32bb6df25759833607675c9
#
_cell.length_a   1.000
_cell.length_b   1.000
_cell.length_c   1.000
_cell.angle_alpha   90.00
_cell.angle_beta   90.00
_cell.angle_gamma   90.00
#
_symmetry.space_group_name_H-M   'P 1'
#
loop_
_entity.id
_entity.type
_entity.pdbx_description
1 polymer ?
#
loop_
_entity_poly.entity_id
_entity_poly.type
_entity_poly.pdbx_seq_one_letter_code
_entity_poly.pdbx_strand_id
1 'polypeptide(L)'
;MATTSTGRLDALTGGRFVAAFHVLLFHYGGPLAASAPAWADRLREGGYIAVSFFFVLSGFVLAYHYAGATERGELDVRGFWINRFSRIYPVYLVGLLSMVPLALYPPWNARVFGAASVTAKAATFIAHAALLQAWVPQLATSWNLPGWSVSVEAFFYFCFPVAVFLLTPARRPAQLLAVMVALWLVSVAISCGYLVALPDGVSEATHDSSGRWITALKFNPLVRLPEFVFGVCLGRLYRAGARARGG
;
A
#
# COMPACT_ATOMS: atom_id res chain seq x y z
N MET A 1 -10.18 -29.33 20.75
CA MET A 1 -9.65 -28.32 19.83
C MET A 1 -10.76 -27.97 18.84
N ALA A 2 -11.51 -26.90 19.09
CA ALA A 2 -12.54 -26.45 18.16
C ALA A 2 -11.87 -25.55 17.13
N THR A 3 -11.68 -26.04 15.92
CA THR A 3 -11.33 -25.25 14.75
C THR A 3 -12.51 -24.33 14.44
N THR A 4 -12.48 -23.10 14.92
CA THR A 4 -13.36 -22.06 14.40
C THR A 4 -13.03 -21.90 12.93
N SER A 5 -13.89 -22.42 12.04
CA SER A 5 -13.80 -22.18 10.61
C SER A 5 -13.87 -20.67 10.41
N THR A 6 -12.73 -20.06 10.12
CA THR A 6 -12.68 -18.67 9.64
C THR A 6 -13.40 -18.68 8.30
N GLY A 7 -14.64 -18.15 8.27
CA GLY A 7 -15.44 -18.09 7.06
C GLY A 7 -14.62 -17.46 5.92
N ARG A 8 -14.66 -18.08 4.76
CA ARG A 8 -14.02 -17.54 3.56
C ARG A 8 -14.63 -16.19 3.24
N LEU A 9 -13.77 -15.20 3.10
CA LEU A 9 -14.18 -13.85 2.69
C LEU A 9 -14.17 -13.76 1.15
N ASP A 10 -14.97 -14.60 0.50
CA ASP A 10 -14.96 -14.75 -0.97
C ASP A 10 -15.27 -13.43 -1.69
N ALA A 11 -16.15 -12.60 -1.11
CA ALA A 11 -16.43 -11.27 -1.63
C ALA A 11 -15.18 -10.37 -1.69
N LEU A 12 -14.26 -10.50 -0.73
CA LEU A 12 -13.01 -9.73 -0.74
C LEU A 12 -12.03 -10.23 -1.82
N THR A 13 -12.12 -11.51 -2.19
CA THR A 13 -11.33 -12.06 -3.30
C THR A 13 -11.78 -11.46 -4.63
N GLY A 14 -13.10 -11.34 -4.86
CA GLY A 14 -13.64 -10.65 -6.02
C GLY A 14 -13.24 -9.17 -6.06
N GLY A 15 -13.37 -8.46 -4.93
CA GLY A 15 -12.93 -7.06 -4.83
C GLY A 15 -11.46 -6.86 -5.14
N ARG A 16 -10.58 -7.77 -4.67
CA ARG A 16 -9.15 -7.75 -5.02
C ARG A 16 -8.89 -7.91 -6.50
N PHE A 17 -9.61 -8.83 -7.15
CA PHE A 17 -9.47 -9.03 -8.59
C PHE A 17 -9.83 -7.78 -9.36
N VAL A 18 -10.98 -7.16 -9.06
CA VAL A 18 -11.43 -5.92 -9.71
C VAL A 18 -10.41 -4.79 -9.49
N ALA A 19 -9.94 -4.61 -8.26
CA ALA A 19 -8.94 -3.59 -7.94
C ALA A 19 -7.60 -3.84 -8.65
N ALA A 20 -7.12 -5.10 -8.69
CA ALA A 20 -5.89 -5.45 -9.41
C ALA A 20 -6.02 -5.22 -10.92
N PHE A 21 -7.14 -5.59 -11.49
CA PHE A 21 -7.43 -5.33 -12.91
C PHE A 21 -7.48 -3.82 -13.21
N HIS A 22 -8.05 -3.01 -12.32
CA HIS A 22 -8.07 -1.56 -12.44
C HIS A 22 -6.65 -0.97 -12.39
N VAL A 23 -5.79 -1.44 -11.48
CA VAL A 23 -4.37 -1.04 -11.45
C VAL A 23 -3.65 -1.42 -12.74
N LEU A 24 -3.92 -2.62 -13.28
CA LEU A 24 -3.37 -3.05 -14.56
C LEU A 24 -3.78 -2.11 -15.70
N LEU A 25 -5.06 -1.77 -15.79
CA LEU A 25 -5.57 -0.81 -16.78
C LEU A 25 -4.95 0.57 -16.60
N PHE A 26 -4.77 1.03 -15.37
CA PHE A 26 -4.12 2.30 -15.08
C PHE A 26 -2.69 2.36 -15.66
N HIS A 27 -1.88 1.33 -15.43
CA HIS A 27 -0.50 1.33 -15.88
C HIS A 27 -0.30 1.01 -17.37
N TYR A 28 -1.15 0.15 -17.95
CA TYR A 28 -0.94 -0.40 -19.29
C TYR A 28 -2.09 -0.12 -20.26
N GLY A 29 -3.20 0.44 -19.80
CA GLY A 29 -4.40 0.69 -20.62
C GLY A 29 -4.32 1.93 -21.50
N GLY A 30 -3.25 2.76 -21.43
CA GLY A 30 -3.11 3.98 -22.20
C GLY A 30 -3.35 3.81 -23.73
N PRO A 31 -2.76 2.80 -24.40
CA PRO A 31 -3.02 2.55 -25.80
C PRO A 31 -4.49 2.25 -26.15
N LEU A 32 -5.21 1.60 -25.22
CA LEU A 32 -6.65 1.32 -25.39
C LEU A 32 -7.49 2.58 -25.17
N ALA A 33 -7.03 3.50 -24.34
CA ALA A 33 -7.72 4.75 -24.03
C ALA A 33 -7.70 5.74 -25.23
N ALA A 34 -6.71 5.65 -26.11
CA ALA A 34 -6.59 6.53 -27.29
C ALA A 34 -7.81 6.48 -28.23
N SER A 35 -8.54 5.36 -28.25
CA SER A 35 -9.77 5.16 -29.02
C SER A 35 -11.03 5.09 -28.16
N ALA A 36 -10.91 5.26 -26.84
CA ALA A 36 -12.01 5.13 -25.90
C ALA A 36 -12.72 6.48 -25.64
N PRO A 37 -14.00 6.45 -25.26
CA PRO A 37 -14.69 7.66 -24.81
C PRO A 37 -14.01 8.27 -23.58
N ALA A 38 -14.06 9.60 -23.43
CA ALA A 38 -13.40 10.33 -22.33
C ALA A 38 -13.77 9.83 -20.92
N TRP A 39 -14.99 9.32 -20.71
CA TRP A 39 -15.37 8.73 -19.43
C TRP A 39 -14.61 7.44 -19.10
N ALA A 40 -14.30 6.62 -20.11
CA ALA A 40 -13.55 5.39 -19.92
C ALA A 40 -12.08 5.66 -19.56
N ASP A 41 -11.49 6.68 -20.15
CA ASP A 41 -10.14 7.12 -19.81
C ASP A 41 -10.08 7.70 -18.38
N ARG A 42 -11.05 8.52 -17.97
CA ARG A 42 -11.16 9.00 -16.58
C ARG A 42 -11.31 7.84 -15.58
N LEU A 43 -12.09 6.81 -15.95
CA LEU A 43 -12.20 5.61 -15.11
C LEU A 43 -10.85 4.90 -15.00
N ARG A 44 -10.13 4.72 -16.09
CA ARG A 44 -8.78 4.14 -16.12
C ARG A 44 -7.83 4.93 -15.22
N GLU A 45 -7.81 6.24 -15.36
CA GLU A 45 -6.96 7.12 -14.54
C GLU A 45 -7.26 7.03 -13.05
N GLY A 46 -8.50 6.74 -12.66
CA GLY A 46 -8.87 6.48 -11.25
C GLY A 46 -8.22 5.24 -10.63
N GLY A 47 -7.51 4.39 -11.43
CA GLY A 47 -6.92 3.14 -10.95
C GLY A 47 -5.85 3.31 -9.86
N TYR A 48 -5.25 4.49 -9.70
CA TYR A 48 -4.35 4.77 -8.58
C TYR A 48 -5.03 4.66 -7.21
N ILE A 49 -6.35 4.90 -7.13
CA ILE A 49 -7.14 4.78 -5.88
C ILE A 49 -7.20 3.33 -5.40
N ALA A 50 -7.12 2.36 -6.33
CA ALA A 50 -7.18 0.94 -5.99
C ALA A 50 -6.03 0.50 -5.06
N VAL A 51 -4.89 1.20 -5.07
CA VAL A 51 -3.79 0.91 -4.15
C VAL A 51 -4.19 1.24 -2.69
N SER A 52 -4.88 2.36 -2.46
CA SER A 52 -5.43 2.70 -1.14
C SER A 52 -6.42 1.63 -0.66
N PHE A 53 -7.26 1.10 -1.55
CA PHE A 53 -8.12 -0.04 -1.24
C PHE A 53 -7.32 -1.27 -0.80
N PHE A 54 -6.19 -1.60 -1.47
CA PHE A 54 -5.34 -2.71 -1.05
C PHE A 54 -4.72 -2.48 0.32
N PHE A 55 -4.32 -1.27 0.66
CA PHE A 55 -3.77 -0.94 1.98
C PHE A 55 -4.81 -1.10 3.10
N VAL A 56 -6.01 -0.58 2.90
CA VAL A 56 -7.14 -0.81 3.82
C VAL A 56 -7.46 -2.29 3.94
N LEU A 57 -7.50 -3.00 2.82
CA LEU A 57 -7.81 -4.43 2.79
C LEU A 57 -6.72 -5.28 3.47
N SER A 58 -5.44 -4.90 3.33
CA SER A 58 -4.33 -5.55 4.04
C SER A 58 -4.52 -5.43 5.55
N GLY A 59 -4.78 -4.23 6.07
CA GLY A 59 -5.07 -4.00 7.47
C GLY A 59 -6.29 -4.80 7.97
N PHE A 60 -7.37 -4.79 7.20
CA PHE A 60 -8.59 -5.55 7.50
C PHE A 60 -8.32 -7.05 7.64
N VAL A 61 -7.68 -7.65 6.64
CA VAL A 61 -7.45 -9.10 6.61
C VAL A 61 -6.48 -9.52 7.73
N LEU A 62 -5.44 -8.72 8.00
CA LEU A 62 -4.53 -9.01 9.10
C LEU A 62 -5.24 -8.93 10.45
N ALA A 63 -6.07 -7.91 10.68
CA ALA A 63 -6.85 -7.81 11.90
C ALA A 63 -7.88 -8.93 12.03
N TYR A 64 -8.54 -9.30 10.94
CA TYR A 64 -9.50 -10.40 10.93
C TYR A 64 -8.86 -11.72 11.40
N HIS A 65 -7.66 -12.04 10.92
CA HIS A 65 -6.99 -13.29 11.25
C HIS A 65 -6.16 -13.25 12.54
N TYR A 66 -5.47 -12.15 12.82
CA TYR A 66 -4.41 -12.12 13.83
C TYR A 66 -4.68 -11.22 15.02
N ALA A 67 -5.60 -10.21 14.94
CA ALA A 67 -5.78 -9.27 16.03
C ALA A 67 -6.13 -9.96 17.37
N GLY A 68 -6.93 -11.02 17.34
CA GLY A 68 -7.28 -11.75 18.57
C GLY A 68 -6.09 -12.44 19.25
N ALA A 69 -5.18 -13.02 18.49
CA ALA A 69 -3.96 -13.62 19.02
C ALA A 69 -3.02 -12.52 19.55
N THR A 70 -2.90 -11.41 18.81
CA THR A 70 -2.09 -10.26 19.22
C THR A 70 -2.61 -9.64 20.53
N GLU A 71 -3.93 -9.47 20.67
CA GLU A 71 -4.57 -8.91 21.87
C GLU A 71 -4.35 -9.78 23.12
N ARG A 72 -4.19 -11.08 22.96
CA ARG A 72 -3.88 -12.03 24.04
C ARG A 72 -2.39 -12.25 24.29
N GLY A 73 -1.52 -11.60 23.50
CA GLY A 73 -0.07 -11.81 23.56
C GLY A 73 0.39 -13.18 23.03
N GLU A 74 -0.45 -13.86 22.25
CA GLU A 74 -0.22 -15.20 21.71
C GLU A 74 0.31 -15.20 20.27
N LEU A 75 0.51 -14.02 19.67
CA LEU A 75 1.02 -13.92 18.31
C LEU A 75 2.49 -14.34 18.26
N ASP A 76 2.80 -15.40 17.51
CA ASP A 76 4.17 -15.65 17.07
C ASP A 76 4.56 -14.59 16.01
N VAL A 77 5.18 -13.52 16.49
CA VAL A 77 5.57 -12.36 15.66
C VAL A 77 6.57 -12.77 14.58
N ARG A 78 7.51 -13.67 14.92
CA ARG A 78 8.52 -14.15 13.96
C ARG A 78 7.86 -14.98 12.86
N GLY A 79 7.05 -15.95 13.21
CA GLY A 79 6.29 -16.76 12.24
C GLY A 79 5.33 -15.92 11.41
N PHE A 80 4.70 -14.90 12.01
CA PHE A 80 3.87 -13.93 11.30
C PHE A 80 4.68 -13.21 10.21
N TRP A 81 5.85 -12.65 10.52
CA TRP A 81 6.67 -11.94 9.53
C TRP A 81 7.17 -12.88 8.44
N ILE A 82 7.70 -14.05 8.79
CA ILE A 82 8.14 -15.04 7.80
C ILE A 82 7.01 -15.37 6.83
N ASN A 83 5.80 -15.65 7.33
CA ASN A 83 4.63 -15.98 6.51
C ASN A 83 4.18 -14.82 5.61
N ARG A 84 4.35 -13.56 6.05
CA ARG A 84 3.99 -12.40 5.24
C ARG A 84 5.03 -12.11 4.17
N PHE A 85 6.30 -12.07 4.56
CA PHE A 85 7.39 -11.82 3.61
C PHE A 85 7.54 -12.92 2.57
N SER A 86 7.44 -14.20 2.94
CA SER A 86 7.49 -15.31 1.99
C SER A 86 6.38 -15.26 0.93
N ARG A 87 5.29 -14.59 1.23
CA ARG A 87 4.15 -14.43 0.31
C ARG A 87 4.37 -13.34 -0.74
N ILE A 88 5.00 -12.21 -0.36
CA ILE A 88 5.13 -11.04 -1.26
C ILE A 88 6.50 -10.94 -1.89
N TYR A 89 7.57 -11.24 -1.13
CA TYR A 89 8.93 -10.95 -1.53
C TYR A 89 9.43 -11.76 -2.74
N PRO A 90 9.14 -13.07 -2.90
CA PRO A 90 9.62 -13.83 -4.05
C PRO A 90 9.09 -13.27 -5.39
N VAL A 91 7.80 -12.96 -5.48
CA VAL A 91 7.20 -12.40 -6.68
C VAL A 91 7.72 -10.99 -6.95
N TYR A 92 7.86 -10.18 -5.90
CA TYR A 92 8.46 -8.85 -5.99
C TYR A 92 9.89 -8.91 -6.52
N LEU A 93 10.73 -9.82 -6.00
CA LEU A 93 12.12 -9.98 -6.40
C LEU A 93 12.23 -10.42 -7.86
N VAL A 94 11.40 -11.35 -8.32
CA VAL A 94 11.32 -11.74 -9.74
C VAL A 94 10.98 -10.52 -10.60
N GLY A 95 9.98 -9.73 -10.21
CA GLY A 95 9.64 -8.49 -10.91
C GLY A 95 10.78 -7.47 -10.91
N LEU A 96 11.51 -7.31 -9.82
CA LEU A 96 12.68 -6.43 -9.76
C LEU A 96 13.83 -6.93 -10.66
N LEU A 97 14.12 -8.22 -10.62
CA LEU A 97 15.17 -8.83 -11.44
C LEU A 97 14.85 -8.75 -12.95
N SER A 98 13.58 -8.84 -13.33
CA SER A 98 13.15 -8.69 -14.72
C SER A 98 13.42 -7.29 -15.28
N MET A 99 13.61 -6.28 -14.41
CA MET A 99 13.96 -4.91 -14.84
C MET A 99 15.46 -4.76 -15.13
N VAL A 100 16.32 -5.68 -14.69
CA VAL A 100 17.79 -5.58 -14.89
C VAL A 100 18.17 -5.53 -16.38
N PRO A 101 17.67 -6.40 -17.28
CA PRO A 101 17.95 -6.28 -18.70
C PRO A 101 17.53 -4.94 -19.31
N LEU A 102 16.37 -4.41 -18.87
CA LEU A 102 15.88 -3.10 -19.32
C LEU A 102 16.78 -1.97 -18.83
N ALA A 103 17.28 -2.06 -17.60
CA ALA A 103 18.22 -1.07 -17.04
C ALA A 103 19.57 -1.05 -17.77
N LEU A 104 19.94 -2.15 -18.45
CA LEU A 104 21.13 -2.22 -19.31
C LEU A 104 20.86 -1.73 -20.73
N TYR A 105 19.60 -1.67 -21.17
CA TYR A 105 19.22 -1.20 -22.49
C TYR A 105 19.36 0.32 -22.58
N PRO A 106 20.21 0.87 -23.48
CA PRO A 106 20.61 2.29 -23.47
C PRO A 106 19.46 3.30 -23.44
N PRO A 107 18.40 3.21 -24.27
CA PRO A 107 17.29 4.16 -24.24
C PRO A 107 16.54 4.18 -22.90
N TRP A 108 16.32 3.02 -22.29
CA TRP A 108 15.68 2.92 -20.98
C TRP A 108 16.59 3.42 -19.86
N ASN A 109 17.85 3.04 -19.91
CA ASN A 109 18.86 3.48 -18.95
C ASN A 109 18.97 5.00 -18.90
N ALA A 110 19.09 5.65 -20.04
CA ALA A 110 19.14 7.12 -20.14
C ALA A 110 17.88 7.78 -19.58
N ARG A 111 16.72 7.20 -19.83
CA ARG A 111 15.42 7.74 -19.40
C ARG A 111 15.21 7.62 -17.88
N VAL A 112 15.58 6.49 -17.27
CA VAL A 112 15.30 6.21 -15.86
C VAL A 112 16.43 6.66 -14.96
N PHE A 113 17.68 6.47 -15.35
CA PHE A 113 18.87 6.71 -14.52
C PHE A 113 19.71 7.90 -14.97
N GLY A 114 19.46 8.45 -16.18
CA GLY A 114 20.26 9.54 -16.72
C GLY A 114 21.74 9.21 -16.72
N ALA A 115 22.56 10.15 -16.24
CA ALA A 115 24.02 10.03 -16.14
C ALA A 115 24.49 9.33 -14.85
N ALA A 116 23.60 8.64 -14.10
CA ALA A 116 23.99 8.00 -12.85
C ALA A 116 25.09 6.94 -13.06
N SER A 117 26.07 6.93 -12.17
CA SER A 117 27.16 5.94 -12.20
C SER A 117 26.66 4.50 -11.94
N VAL A 118 27.44 3.51 -12.33
CA VAL A 118 27.14 2.09 -12.05
C VAL A 118 26.95 1.85 -10.55
N THR A 119 27.79 2.46 -9.72
CA THR A 119 27.69 2.37 -8.26
C THR A 119 26.40 2.95 -7.72
N ALA A 120 25.95 4.11 -8.25
CA ALA A 120 24.67 4.69 -7.88
C ALA A 120 23.48 3.79 -8.28
N LYS A 121 23.51 3.21 -9.48
CA LYS A 121 22.49 2.24 -9.93
C LYS A 121 22.46 0.99 -9.05
N ALA A 122 23.61 0.44 -8.70
CA ALA A 122 23.71 -0.70 -7.80
C ALA A 122 23.16 -0.37 -6.40
N ALA A 123 23.49 0.79 -5.86
CA ALA A 123 22.97 1.25 -4.56
C ALA A 123 21.43 1.40 -4.59
N THR A 124 20.87 1.97 -5.66
CA THR A 124 19.41 2.07 -5.81
C THR A 124 18.76 0.69 -5.96
N PHE A 125 19.39 -0.25 -6.69
CA PHE A 125 18.92 -1.63 -6.79
C PHE A 125 18.87 -2.32 -5.42
N ILE A 126 19.93 -2.18 -4.62
CA ILE A 126 19.99 -2.73 -3.26
C ILE A 126 18.88 -2.13 -2.38
N ALA A 127 18.64 -0.82 -2.49
CA ALA A 127 17.53 -0.18 -1.77
C ALA A 127 16.16 -0.77 -2.15
N HIS A 128 15.95 -1.08 -3.44
CA HIS A 128 14.74 -1.78 -3.89
C HIS A 128 14.68 -3.22 -3.37
N ALA A 129 15.76 -3.97 -3.49
CA ALA A 129 15.83 -5.32 -2.97
C ALA A 129 15.57 -5.38 -1.45
N ALA A 130 15.98 -4.35 -0.72
CA ALA A 130 15.72 -4.18 0.71
C ALA A 130 14.32 -3.58 1.03
N LEU A 131 13.47 -3.32 0.03
CA LEU A 131 12.15 -2.68 0.18
C LEU A 131 12.21 -1.29 0.84
N LEU A 132 13.26 -0.52 0.59
CA LEU A 132 13.46 0.81 1.16
C LEU A 132 13.12 1.95 0.18
N GLN A 133 12.80 1.66 -1.07
CA GLN A 133 12.59 2.66 -2.12
C GLN A 133 11.45 3.64 -1.82
N ALA A 134 10.38 3.22 -1.15
CA ALA A 134 9.25 4.09 -0.84
C ALA A 134 9.57 5.15 0.23
N TRP A 135 10.68 4.99 0.98
CA TRP A 135 11.13 5.95 1.98
C TRP A 135 11.87 7.15 1.38
N VAL A 136 12.39 6.99 0.17
CA VAL A 136 13.16 8.02 -0.53
C VAL A 136 12.39 8.41 -1.79
N PRO A 137 11.81 9.63 -1.86
CA PRO A 137 10.94 10.03 -2.97
C PRO A 137 11.56 9.79 -4.35
N GLN A 138 12.85 10.06 -4.51
CA GLN A 138 13.56 9.91 -5.78
C GLN A 138 13.73 8.44 -6.21
N LEU A 139 13.61 7.49 -5.28
CA LEU A 139 13.76 6.06 -5.54
C LEU A 139 12.42 5.35 -5.75
N ALA A 140 11.33 5.92 -5.25
CA ALA A 140 10.04 5.23 -5.13
C ALA A 140 9.58 4.53 -6.42
N THR A 141 9.90 5.08 -7.59
CA THR A 141 9.45 4.59 -8.90
C THR A 141 10.58 4.25 -9.87
N SER A 142 11.86 4.19 -9.41
CA SER A 142 13.01 4.19 -10.32
C SER A 142 13.24 2.86 -11.04
N TRP A 143 13.17 1.71 -10.39
CA TRP A 143 13.40 0.40 -11.01
C TRP A 143 12.12 -0.30 -11.44
N ASN A 144 11.18 -0.40 -10.53
CA ASN A 144 9.91 -1.09 -10.75
C ASN A 144 8.80 -0.18 -10.25
N LEU A 145 8.12 0.49 -11.17
CA LEU A 145 7.12 1.52 -10.84
C LEU A 145 6.06 1.04 -9.83
N PRO A 146 5.43 -0.14 -9.95
CA PRO A 146 4.47 -0.62 -8.96
C PRO A 146 5.11 -1.07 -7.63
N GLY A 147 6.42 -1.27 -7.61
CA GLY A 147 7.13 -1.87 -6.46
C GLY A 147 7.13 -1.05 -5.18
N TRP A 148 6.84 0.26 -5.26
CA TRP A 148 6.72 1.10 -4.08
C TRP A 148 5.65 0.61 -3.11
N SER A 149 4.55 0.10 -3.61
CA SER A 149 3.43 -0.38 -2.78
C SER A 149 3.83 -1.61 -1.95
N VAL A 150 4.70 -2.47 -2.47
CA VAL A 150 5.24 -3.63 -1.74
C VAL A 150 6.17 -3.19 -0.61
N SER A 151 6.97 -2.14 -0.83
CA SER A 151 7.79 -1.51 0.23
C SER A 151 6.93 -0.96 1.36
N VAL A 152 5.83 -0.29 1.02
CA VAL A 152 4.84 0.21 1.99
C VAL A 152 4.18 -0.96 2.73
N GLU A 153 3.78 -2.01 2.04
CA GLU A 153 3.15 -3.19 2.64
C GLU A 153 4.11 -3.92 3.58
N ALA A 154 5.39 -4.02 3.24
CA ALA A 154 6.42 -4.57 4.12
C ALA A 154 6.50 -3.78 5.44
N PHE A 155 6.50 -2.46 5.38
CA PHE A 155 6.44 -1.61 6.57
C PHE A 155 5.18 -1.85 7.40
N PHE A 156 4.02 -2.01 6.77
CA PHE A 156 2.77 -2.30 7.46
C PHE A 156 2.82 -3.63 8.23
N TYR A 157 3.53 -4.62 7.72
CA TYR A 157 3.70 -5.88 8.45
C TYR A 157 4.52 -5.70 9.73
N PHE A 158 5.50 -4.80 9.75
CA PHE A 158 6.19 -4.44 10.99
C PHE A 158 5.29 -3.64 11.93
N CYS A 159 4.47 -2.73 11.41
CA CYS A 159 3.56 -1.90 12.20
C CYS A 159 2.36 -2.68 12.78
N PHE A 160 1.95 -3.81 12.16
CA PHE A 160 0.71 -4.48 12.53
C PHE A 160 0.61 -4.87 14.01
N PRO A 161 1.59 -5.56 14.64
CA PRO A 161 1.50 -5.93 16.05
C PRO A 161 1.39 -4.69 16.96
N VAL A 162 2.15 -3.63 16.64
CA VAL A 162 2.12 -2.36 17.37
C VAL A 162 0.78 -1.67 17.21
N ALA A 163 0.24 -1.60 16.00
CA ALA A 163 -1.07 -0.99 15.73
C ALA A 163 -2.19 -1.70 16.52
N VAL A 164 -2.20 -3.04 16.54
CA VAL A 164 -3.18 -3.80 17.31
C VAL A 164 -3.01 -3.54 18.81
N PHE A 165 -1.77 -3.52 19.31
CA PHE A 165 -1.49 -3.22 20.71
C PHE A 165 -2.00 -1.82 21.11
N LEU A 166 -1.69 -0.79 20.32
CA LEU A 166 -2.14 0.58 20.56
C LEU A 166 -3.67 0.74 20.48
N LEU A 167 -4.33 -0.10 19.68
CA LEU A 167 -5.78 -0.12 19.54
C LEU A 167 -6.47 -0.98 20.62
N THR A 168 -5.74 -1.75 21.44
CA THR A 168 -6.32 -2.62 22.48
C THR A 168 -7.24 -1.89 23.46
N PRO A 169 -6.94 -0.63 23.88
CA PRO A 169 -7.85 0.13 24.76
C PRO A 169 -9.19 0.49 24.07
N ALA A 170 -9.22 0.59 22.75
CA ALA A 170 -10.43 0.91 21.98
C ALA A 170 -11.34 -0.33 21.84
N ARG A 171 -12.09 -0.65 22.88
CA ARG A 171 -12.97 -1.83 22.96
C ARG A 171 -14.38 -1.57 22.41
N ARG A 172 -14.84 -0.33 22.46
CA ARG A 172 -16.18 0.06 22.00
C ARG A 172 -16.16 0.39 20.51
N PRO A 173 -17.19 0.00 19.74
CA PRO A 173 -17.28 0.37 18.33
C PRO A 173 -17.14 1.88 18.07
N ALA A 174 -17.71 2.71 18.93
CA ALA A 174 -17.61 4.17 18.81
C ALA A 174 -16.16 4.67 18.93
N GLN A 175 -15.32 4.04 19.76
CA GLN A 175 -13.91 4.40 19.89
C GLN A 175 -13.12 4.06 18.63
N LEU A 176 -13.37 2.88 18.03
CA LEU A 176 -12.75 2.49 16.76
C LEU A 176 -13.19 3.41 15.62
N LEU A 177 -14.48 3.78 15.58
CA LEU A 177 -14.98 4.77 14.61
C LEU A 177 -14.32 6.15 14.80
N ALA A 178 -14.17 6.61 16.05
CA ALA A 178 -13.46 7.86 16.33
C ALA A 178 -12.00 7.83 15.85
N VAL A 179 -11.29 6.71 16.05
CA VAL A 179 -9.93 6.50 15.51
C VAL A 179 -9.94 6.56 13.98
N MET A 180 -10.89 5.89 13.33
CA MET A 180 -11.01 5.92 11.87
C MET A 180 -11.24 7.33 11.33
N VAL A 181 -12.11 8.11 11.97
CA VAL A 181 -12.36 9.51 11.62
C VAL A 181 -11.08 10.34 11.83
N ALA A 182 -10.39 10.16 12.95
CA ALA A 182 -9.13 10.85 13.23
C ALA A 182 -8.04 10.53 12.16
N LEU A 183 -7.88 9.27 11.78
CA LEU A 183 -6.95 8.85 10.73
C LEU A 183 -7.30 9.46 9.38
N TRP A 184 -8.59 9.51 9.04
CA TRP A 184 -9.06 10.15 7.81
C TRP A 184 -8.78 11.65 7.83
N LEU A 185 -9.07 12.34 8.95
CA LEU A 185 -8.76 13.77 9.11
C LEU A 185 -7.27 14.05 9.00
N VAL A 186 -6.41 13.22 9.56
CA VAL A 186 -4.94 13.34 9.42
C VAL A 186 -4.54 13.23 7.94
N SER A 187 -5.07 12.26 7.20
CA SER A 187 -4.76 12.11 5.77
C SER A 187 -5.22 13.32 4.96
N VAL A 188 -6.42 13.84 5.25
CA VAL A 188 -6.95 15.06 4.62
C VAL A 188 -6.09 16.27 4.98
N ALA A 189 -5.72 16.44 6.26
CA ALA A 189 -4.91 17.56 6.72
C ALA A 189 -3.51 17.56 6.05
N ILE A 190 -2.86 16.41 5.90
CA ILE A 190 -1.58 16.29 5.18
C ILE A 190 -1.76 16.73 3.71
N SER A 191 -2.81 16.26 3.04
CA SER A 191 -3.08 16.60 1.64
C SER A 191 -3.41 18.10 1.47
N CYS A 192 -4.26 18.66 2.35
CA CYS A 192 -4.57 20.09 2.36
C CYS A 192 -3.34 20.94 2.67
N GLY A 193 -2.50 20.50 3.62
CA GLY A 193 -1.24 21.17 3.95
C GLY A 193 -0.32 21.27 2.74
N TYR A 194 -0.22 20.21 1.94
CA TYR A 194 0.53 20.22 0.69
C TYR A 194 -0.05 21.24 -0.31
N LEU A 195 -1.38 21.25 -0.50
CA LEU A 195 -2.05 22.15 -1.44
C LEU A 195 -1.95 23.63 -1.03
N VAL A 196 -1.88 23.91 0.27
CA VAL A 196 -1.70 25.28 0.78
C VAL A 196 -0.24 25.74 0.66
N ALA A 197 0.71 24.85 0.99
CA ALA A 197 2.13 25.18 1.00
C ALA A 197 2.78 25.17 -0.39
N LEU A 198 2.23 24.38 -1.32
CA LEU A 198 2.72 24.16 -2.71
C LEU A 198 4.26 24.02 -2.78
N PRO A 199 4.88 23.16 -1.98
CA PRO A 199 6.34 23.15 -1.78
C PRO A 199 7.13 22.73 -3.03
N ASP A 200 6.47 22.07 -3.99
CA ASP A 200 7.05 21.69 -5.29
C ASP A 200 6.69 22.71 -6.40
N GLY A 201 5.94 23.77 -6.10
CA GLY A 201 5.46 24.75 -7.08
C GLY A 201 4.40 24.22 -8.03
N VAL A 202 3.78 23.08 -7.71
CA VAL A 202 2.76 22.42 -8.54
C VAL A 202 1.39 23.01 -8.20
N SER A 203 0.83 23.85 -9.10
CA SER A 203 -0.47 24.49 -8.90
C SER A 203 -1.66 23.53 -9.01
N GLU A 204 -1.52 22.48 -9.83
CA GLU A 204 -2.52 21.44 -9.99
C GLU A 204 -1.88 20.05 -9.74
N ALA A 205 -2.25 19.43 -8.62
CA ALA A 205 -1.75 18.12 -8.25
C ALA A 205 -2.54 17.03 -8.98
N THR A 206 -1.92 16.35 -9.94
CA THR A 206 -2.46 15.19 -10.66
C THR A 206 -1.71 13.91 -10.28
N HIS A 207 -2.17 12.77 -10.80
CA HIS A 207 -1.44 11.51 -10.62
C HIS A 207 -0.05 11.52 -11.30
N ASP A 208 0.15 12.33 -12.35
CA ASP A 208 1.43 12.48 -13.07
C ASP A 208 2.34 13.55 -12.47
N SER A 209 1.84 14.40 -11.56
CA SER A 209 2.65 15.44 -10.95
C SER A 209 3.88 14.84 -10.27
N SER A 210 5.04 15.42 -10.53
CA SER A 210 6.33 15.03 -9.97
C SER A 210 6.93 16.17 -9.15
N GLY A 211 7.64 15.81 -8.11
CA GLY A 211 8.29 16.71 -7.17
C GLY A 211 8.64 15.92 -5.92
N ARG A 212 9.53 16.46 -5.09
CA ARG A 212 9.98 15.73 -3.90
C ARG A 212 8.85 15.49 -2.91
N TRP A 213 8.05 16.52 -2.64
CA TRP A 213 7.02 16.48 -1.62
C TRP A 213 5.76 15.75 -2.10
N ILE A 214 5.33 15.97 -3.35
CA ILE A 214 4.19 15.23 -3.89
C ILE A 214 4.50 13.75 -4.07
N THR A 215 5.74 13.40 -4.41
CA THR A 215 6.18 12.00 -4.48
C THR A 215 6.20 11.37 -3.09
N ALA A 216 6.67 12.10 -2.06
CA ALA A 216 6.58 11.64 -0.68
C ALA A 216 5.11 11.46 -0.25
N LEU A 217 4.23 12.41 -0.57
CA LEU A 217 2.80 12.32 -0.28
C LEU A 217 2.17 11.07 -0.92
N LYS A 218 2.55 10.75 -2.14
CA LYS A 218 2.01 9.59 -2.88
C LYS A 218 2.51 8.26 -2.34
N PHE A 219 3.79 8.14 -1.97
CA PHE A 219 4.47 6.85 -1.84
C PHE A 219 5.07 6.57 -0.46
N ASN A 220 5.24 7.59 0.41
CA ASN A 220 5.91 7.37 1.68
C ASN A 220 5.10 6.48 2.63
N PRO A 221 5.72 5.45 3.24
CA PRO A 221 5.02 4.49 4.11
C PRO A 221 4.31 5.13 5.31
N LEU A 222 4.86 6.21 5.89
CA LEU A 222 4.21 6.89 7.01
C LEU A 222 2.95 7.65 6.59
N VAL A 223 2.95 8.24 5.39
CA VAL A 223 1.78 8.94 4.84
C VAL A 223 0.66 7.95 4.51
N ARG A 224 1.00 6.71 4.13
CA ARG A 224 0.07 5.65 3.81
C ARG A 224 -0.39 4.80 5.02
N LEU A 225 0.30 4.94 6.16
CA LEU A 225 -0.01 4.19 7.37
C LEU A 225 -1.47 4.38 7.87
N PRO A 226 -2.08 5.57 7.81
CA PRO A 226 -3.47 5.77 8.21
C PRO A 226 -4.46 4.87 7.45
N GLU A 227 -4.26 4.62 6.15
CA GLU A 227 -5.11 3.73 5.34
C GLU A 227 -5.06 2.29 5.87
N PHE A 228 -3.87 1.82 6.21
CA PHE A 228 -3.67 0.49 6.79
C PHE A 228 -4.31 0.36 8.17
N VAL A 229 -4.07 1.32 9.07
CA VAL A 229 -4.64 1.30 10.43
C VAL A 229 -6.16 1.44 10.39
N PHE A 230 -6.70 2.22 9.45
CA PHE A 230 -8.14 2.28 9.17
C PHE A 230 -8.68 0.86 8.85
N GLY A 231 -7.98 0.11 8.00
CA GLY A 231 -8.30 -1.29 7.71
C GLY A 231 -8.24 -2.20 8.94
N VAL A 232 -7.26 -2.00 9.82
CA VAL A 232 -7.17 -2.75 11.09
C VAL A 232 -8.41 -2.48 11.97
N CYS A 233 -8.84 -1.23 12.06
CA CYS A 233 -10.06 -0.86 12.80
C CYS A 233 -11.31 -1.53 12.20
N LEU A 234 -11.46 -1.52 10.88
CA LEU A 234 -12.56 -2.20 10.19
C LEU A 234 -12.58 -3.71 10.46
N GLY A 235 -11.42 -4.37 10.42
CA GLY A 235 -11.31 -5.81 10.70
C GLY A 235 -11.72 -6.15 12.14
N ARG A 236 -11.36 -5.30 13.11
CA ARG A 236 -11.78 -5.44 14.50
C ARG A 236 -13.28 -5.23 14.70
N LEU A 237 -13.85 -4.19 14.05
CA LEU A 237 -15.30 -3.94 14.08
C LEU A 237 -16.08 -5.11 13.50
N TYR A 238 -15.64 -5.63 12.35
CA TYR A 238 -16.27 -6.80 11.72
C TYR A 238 -16.27 -8.02 12.64
N ARG A 239 -15.15 -8.33 13.29
CA ARG A 239 -15.03 -9.43 14.25
C ARG A 239 -15.95 -9.25 15.46
N ALA A 240 -16.06 -8.03 15.98
CA ALA A 240 -16.94 -7.73 17.11
C ALA A 240 -18.42 -7.96 16.72
N GLY A 241 -18.84 -7.49 15.54
CA GLY A 241 -20.20 -7.69 15.02
C GLY A 241 -20.53 -9.16 14.70
N ALA A 242 -19.55 -9.92 14.19
CA ALA A 242 -19.72 -11.35 13.92
C ALA A 242 -19.91 -12.16 15.21
N ARG A 243 -19.20 -11.82 16.29
CA ARG A 243 -19.37 -12.44 17.61
C ARG A 243 -20.75 -12.15 18.22
N ALA A 244 -21.25 -10.93 18.05
CA ALA A 244 -22.56 -10.53 18.57
C ALA A 244 -23.75 -11.22 17.86
N ARG A 245 -23.54 -11.76 16.65
CA ARG A 245 -24.59 -12.47 15.87
C ARG A 245 -24.53 -13.99 16.03
N GLY A 246 -23.45 -14.54 16.56
CA GLY A 246 -23.26 -15.99 16.71
C GLY A 246 -23.36 -16.50 18.15
N GLY A 247 -23.62 -15.62 19.11
CA GLY A 247 -23.96 -15.95 20.49
C GLY A 247 -25.42 -15.65 20.80
#